data_b8736532c20305940151b824ccc3f16e
#
_entry.id   b8736532c20305940151b824ccc3f16e
#
_cell.length_a   1.000
_cell.length_b   1.000
_cell.length_c   1.000
_cell.angle_alpha   90.00
_cell.angle_beta   90.00
_cell.angle_gamma   90.00
#
_symmetry.space_group_name_H-M   'P 1'
#
loop_
_entity.id
_entity.type
_entity.pdbx_description
1 polymer ?
#
loop_
_entity_poly.entity_id
_entity_poly.type
_entity_poly.pdbx_seq_one_letter_code
_entity_poly.pdbx_strand_id
1 'polypeptide(L)'
;MPMTLRTRLASALVALTTALMPCAAAATTLCSVSGAQMAFGSFPIITGLDAGADPDRDTTADFVVTCTGDPGATVGIEVQLDGGNAGNPIARRLTGPSSLAYNIYTDAARTTVWGDGTSGSSRSTAIVLPQGNPSGTTTLTAYGRIPKGQRTARIGAYDDSVLVTIVY
;
A
#
# COMPACT_ATOMS: atom_id res chain seq x y z
N MET A 1 83.43 0.01 50.60
CA MET A 1 82.60 -0.90 49.81
C MET A 1 81.44 -0.10 49.29
N PRO A 2 81.32 0.22 47.98
CA PRO A 2 80.15 0.91 47.47
C PRO A 2 79.12 -0.09 46.97
N MET A 3 77.90 0.12 47.36
CA MET A 3 76.71 -0.69 47.01
C MET A 3 76.07 -0.12 45.71
N THR A 4 76.10 -0.83 44.61
CA THR A 4 75.50 -0.46 43.38
C THR A 4 74.05 -0.90 43.27
N LEU A 5 73.13 0.06 43.18
CA LEU A 5 71.68 -0.14 43.01
C LEU A 5 71.40 -0.30 41.49
N ARG A 6 70.90 -1.48 41.10
CA ARG A 6 70.50 -1.74 39.71
C ARG A 6 68.98 -1.49 39.55
N THR A 7 68.63 -0.39 38.89
CA THR A 7 67.26 -0.10 38.51
C THR A 7 66.85 -0.94 37.28
N ARG A 8 65.84 -1.76 37.42
CA ARG A 8 65.21 -2.48 36.27
C ARG A 8 64.05 -1.64 35.78
N LEU A 9 64.17 -1.13 34.54
CA LEU A 9 63.05 -0.55 33.81
C LEU A 9 62.16 -1.69 33.27
N ALA A 10 60.94 -1.76 33.78
CA ALA A 10 59.90 -2.63 33.21
C ALA A 10 59.18 -1.85 32.10
N SER A 11 59.41 -2.21 30.84
CA SER A 11 58.66 -1.68 29.70
C SER A 11 57.29 -2.33 29.65
N ALA A 12 56.24 -1.61 30.05
CA ALA A 12 54.88 -2.03 29.83
C ALA A 12 54.47 -1.79 28.37
N LEU A 13 54.32 -2.88 27.62
CA LEU A 13 53.75 -2.83 26.26
C LEU A 13 52.23 -2.68 26.42
N VAL A 14 51.68 -1.49 26.14
CA VAL A 14 50.24 -1.28 26.07
C VAL A 14 49.80 -1.74 24.65
N ALA A 15 49.20 -2.93 24.58
CA ALA A 15 48.55 -3.41 23.36
C ALA A 15 47.23 -2.67 23.19
N LEU A 16 47.22 -1.73 22.24
CA LEU A 16 46.00 -1.03 21.82
C LEU A 16 45.17 -1.98 20.93
N THR A 17 44.22 -2.70 21.51
CA THR A 17 43.24 -3.48 20.79
C THR A 17 42.19 -2.56 20.19
N THR A 18 42.29 -2.24 18.90
CA THR A 18 41.22 -1.60 18.14
C THR A 18 40.10 -2.60 17.95
N ALA A 19 39.02 -2.46 18.75
CA ALA A 19 37.80 -3.17 18.54
C ALA A 19 37.15 -2.64 17.25
N LEU A 20 37.20 -3.44 16.16
CA LEU A 20 36.34 -3.22 15.00
C LEU A 20 34.92 -3.52 15.46
N MET A 21 34.13 -2.48 15.70
CA MET A 21 32.67 -2.64 15.82
C MET A 21 32.14 -3.01 14.42
N PRO A 22 31.46 -4.15 14.27
CA PRO A 22 30.76 -4.43 13.05
C PRO A 22 29.68 -3.36 12.89
N CYS A 23 29.76 -2.57 11.82
CA CYS A 23 28.65 -1.73 11.39
C CYS A 23 27.53 -2.69 10.96
N ALA A 24 26.51 -2.85 11.79
CA ALA A 24 25.31 -3.56 11.38
C ALA A 24 24.69 -2.77 10.23
N ALA A 25 24.77 -3.31 9.01
CA ALA A 25 24.04 -2.78 7.87
C ALA A 25 22.55 -2.85 8.26
N ALA A 26 21.88 -1.72 8.32
CA ALA A 26 20.44 -1.70 8.53
C ALA A 26 19.79 -2.40 7.33
N ALA A 27 19.02 -3.45 7.61
CA ALA A 27 18.19 -4.12 6.62
C ALA A 27 17.25 -3.09 5.98
N THR A 28 17.38 -2.87 4.68
CA THR A 28 16.50 -1.95 3.95
C THR A 28 15.47 -2.76 3.18
N THR A 29 14.23 -2.74 3.64
CA THR A 29 13.12 -3.25 2.87
C THR A 29 12.65 -2.19 1.90
N LEU A 30 12.40 -2.57 0.65
CA LEU A 30 11.85 -1.69 -0.38
C LEU A 30 10.66 -2.38 -1.01
N CYS A 31 9.49 -1.70 -0.99
CA CYS A 31 8.28 -2.17 -1.63
C CYS A 31 7.86 -1.24 -2.76
N SER A 32 7.33 -1.81 -3.82
CA SER A 32 6.75 -1.10 -4.95
C SER A 32 5.38 -1.67 -5.28
N VAL A 33 4.49 -0.83 -5.80
CA VAL A 33 3.20 -1.25 -6.33
C VAL A 33 3.20 -1.00 -7.84
N SER A 34 2.73 -1.98 -8.58
CA SER A 34 2.40 -1.83 -9.99
C SER A 34 0.94 -2.20 -10.20
N GLY A 35 0.32 -1.57 -11.17
CA GLY A 35 -0.90 -1.99 -11.49
C GLY A 35 -2.01 -1.12 -11.72
N ALA A 36 -3.10 -1.11 -11.27
CA ALA A 36 -4.40 -1.41 -11.76
C ALA A 36 -5.04 -0.15 -12.30
N GLN A 37 -5.43 -0.21 -13.52
CA GLN A 37 -6.48 0.65 -14.02
C GLN A 37 -7.82 -0.03 -13.76
N MET A 38 -8.69 0.60 -12.98
CA MET A 38 -10.04 0.10 -12.72
C MET A 38 -10.99 0.68 -13.76
N ALA A 39 -11.39 -0.13 -14.73
CA ALA A 39 -12.28 0.28 -15.83
C ALA A 39 -13.72 -0.19 -15.57
N PHE A 40 -14.65 0.74 -15.39
CA PHE A 40 -16.07 0.42 -15.24
C PHE A 40 -16.78 0.22 -16.58
N GLY A 41 -16.16 0.59 -17.70
CA GLY A 41 -16.77 0.53 -19.01
C GLY A 41 -17.91 1.55 -19.16
N SER A 42 -18.90 1.25 -19.99
CA SER A 42 -20.05 2.12 -20.18
C SER A 42 -21.05 1.98 -19.04
N PHE A 43 -21.46 3.11 -18.45
CA PHE A 43 -22.54 3.18 -17.48
C PHE A 43 -23.80 3.73 -18.20
N PRO A 44 -24.83 2.91 -18.40
CA PRO A 44 -26.04 3.36 -19.06
C PRO A 44 -26.84 4.27 -18.10
N ILE A 45 -27.21 5.44 -18.58
CA ILE A 45 -28.13 6.32 -17.90
C ILE A 45 -29.50 6.09 -18.52
N ILE A 46 -30.35 5.30 -17.86
CA ILE A 46 -31.72 5.09 -18.33
C ILE A 46 -32.59 6.21 -17.79
N THR A 47 -33.00 7.10 -18.69
CA THR A 47 -33.98 8.17 -18.40
C THR A 47 -35.36 7.63 -18.78
N GLY A 48 -36.15 7.22 -17.78
CA GLY A 48 -37.51 6.70 -18.03
C GLY A 48 -38.15 6.05 -16.80
N LEU A 49 -39.31 5.48 -16.99
CA LEU A 49 -40.17 4.93 -15.94
C LEU A 49 -39.62 3.64 -15.25
N ASP A 50 -38.61 3.00 -15.83
CA ASP A 50 -38.04 1.76 -15.34
C ASP A 50 -36.87 1.97 -14.37
N ALA A 51 -37.07 2.84 -13.44
CA ALA A 51 -36.09 3.29 -12.45
C ALA A 51 -35.49 2.20 -11.55
N GLY A 52 -35.93 0.97 -11.64
CA GLY A 52 -35.43 -0.18 -10.91
C GLY A 52 -34.53 -1.11 -11.76
N ALA A 53 -34.38 -0.84 -13.04
CA ALA A 53 -33.69 -1.74 -13.98
C ALA A 53 -32.20 -1.44 -14.17
N ASP A 54 -31.68 -0.29 -13.68
CA ASP A 54 -30.25 -0.01 -13.74
C ASP A 54 -29.50 -0.88 -12.75
N PRO A 55 -28.70 -1.86 -13.20
CA PRO A 55 -27.87 -2.63 -12.26
C PRO A 55 -26.70 -1.77 -11.75
N ASP A 56 -26.17 -2.14 -10.58
CA ASP A 56 -24.87 -1.68 -10.18
C ASP A 56 -23.84 -2.02 -11.27
N ARG A 57 -22.85 -1.14 -11.47
CA ARG A 57 -21.76 -1.44 -12.38
C ARG A 57 -20.54 -1.87 -11.58
N ASP A 58 -20.27 -3.15 -11.63
CA ASP A 58 -19.18 -3.78 -10.93
C ASP A 58 -17.98 -4.02 -11.84
N THR A 59 -16.79 -3.89 -11.25
CA THR A 59 -15.51 -4.20 -11.90
C THR A 59 -14.49 -4.65 -10.86
N THR A 60 -13.37 -5.17 -11.32
CA THR A 60 -12.22 -5.51 -10.47
C THR A 60 -10.94 -5.00 -11.09
N ALA A 61 -9.93 -4.80 -10.27
CA ALA A 61 -8.58 -4.49 -10.68
C ALA A 61 -7.59 -5.08 -9.70
N ASP A 62 -6.44 -5.54 -10.18
CA ASP A 62 -5.41 -6.16 -9.34
C ASP A 62 -4.25 -5.20 -9.11
N PHE A 63 -3.83 -5.07 -7.85
CA PHE A 63 -2.60 -4.42 -7.45
C PHE A 63 -1.55 -5.49 -7.19
N VAL A 64 -0.40 -5.39 -7.85
CA VAL A 64 0.73 -6.26 -7.60
C VAL A 64 1.75 -5.51 -6.76
N VAL A 65 1.96 -5.97 -5.54
CA VAL A 65 2.97 -5.42 -4.63
C VAL A 65 4.17 -6.35 -4.63
N THR A 66 5.34 -5.78 -4.93
CA THR A 66 6.63 -6.49 -4.89
C THR A 66 7.49 -5.83 -3.84
N CYS A 67 8.02 -6.63 -2.91
CA CYS A 67 8.97 -6.19 -1.90
C CYS A 67 10.29 -6.93 -2.04
N THR A 68 11.40 -6.24 -1.76
CA THR A 68 12.73 -6.80 -1.60
C THR A 68 13.25 -6.44 -0.22
N GLY A 69 13.98 -7.33 0.41
CA GLY A 69 14.54 -7.13 1.75
C GLY A 69 15.58 -8.17 2.09
N ASP A 70 16.08 -8.16 3.32
CA ASP A 70 17.08 -9.13 3.75
C ASP A 70 16.50 -10.54 3.89
N PRO A 71 17.29 -11.57 3.56
CA PRO A 71 16.90 -12.96 3.81
C PRO A 71 16.63 -13.18 5.30
N GLY A 72 15.45 -13.69 5.63
CA GLY A 72 15.04 -13.98 7.00
C GLY A 72 14.04 -12.99 7.62
N ALA A 73 13.80 -11.85 6.98
CA ALA A 73 12.73 -10.95 7.39
C ALA A 73 11.36 -11.46 6.90
N THR A 74 10.35 -11.30 7.74
CA THR A 74 8.94 -11.39 7.30
C THR A 74 8.42 -9.97 7.20
N VAL A 75 7.96 -9.58 6.01
CA VAL A 75 7.42 -8.25 5.77
C VAL A 75 5.93 -8.34 5.56
N GLY A 76 5.18 -7.81 6.52
CA GLY A 76 3.76 -7.50 6.38
C GLY A 76 3.62 -6.12 5.77
N ILE A 77 2.67 -5.97 4.88
CA ILE A 77 2.31 -4.68 4.29
C ILE A 77 0.89 -4.31 4.65
N GLU A 78 0.65 -3.01 4.73
CA GLU A 78 -0.66 -2.41 4.78
C GLU A 78 -0.82 -1.53 3.54
N VAL A 79 -1.87 -1.76 2.77
CA VAL A 79 -2.18 -0.99 1.57
C VAL A 79 -3.39 -0.11 1.84
N GLN A 80 -3.21 1.18 1.64
CA GLN A 80 -4.19 2.23 1.86
C GLN A 80 -4.56 2.89 0.55
N LEU A 81 -5.82 3.24 0.38
CA LEU A 81 -6.34 4.02 -0.73
C LEU A 81 -6.93 5.32 -0.22
N ASP A 82 -6.54 6.44 -0.81
CA ASP A 82 -7.13 7.73 -0.46
C ASP A 82 -8.57 7.90 -1.00
N GLY A 83 -9.14 9.07 -0.80
CA GLY A 83 -10.50 9.42 -1.24
C GLY A 83 -10.60 9.89 -2.69
N GLY A 84 -9.51 9.82 -3.47
CA GLY A 84 -9.47 10.35 -4.83
C GLY A 84 -9.77 11.85 -4.87
N ASN A 85 -10.29 12.34 -5.97
CA ASN A 85 -10.67 13.75 -6.15
C ASN A 85 -11.72 14.24 -5.13
N ALA A 86 -12.51 13.34 -4.55
CA ALA A 86 -13.49 13.67 -3.52
C ALA A 86 -12.88 13.86 -2.12
N GLY A 87 -11.65 13.39 -1.89
CA GLY A 87 -10.94 13.48 -0.62
C GLY A 87 -11.55 12.64 0.53
N ASN A 88 -12.53 11.78 0.23
CA ASN A 88 -13.20 10.96 1.24
C ASN A 88 -13.31 9.50 0.75
N PRO A 89 -12.62 8.54 1.40
CA PRO A 89 -12.59 7.15 0.93
C PRO A 89 -13.95 6.43 0.95
N ILE A 90 -14.91 6.88 1.76
CA ILE A 90 -16.25 6.28 1.75
C ILE A 90 -17.25 6.99 0.81
N ALA A 91 -16.83 8.08 0.16
CA ALA A 91 -17.70 8.89 -0.70
C ALA A 91 -16.97 9.31 -1.99
N ARG A 92 -16.24 8.40 -2.62
CA ARG A 92 -15.50 8.65 -3.86
C ARG A 92 -16.41 9.05 -5.00
N ARG A 93 -15.88 9.87 -5.90
CA ARG A 93 -16.62 10.37 -7.07
C ARG A 93 -15.73 10.44 -8.28
N LEU A 94 -16.19 9.83 -9.36
CA LEU A 94 -15.64 10.09 -10.70
C LEU A 94 -16.02 11.52 -11.12
N THR A 95 -15.05 12.23 -11.67
CA THR A 95 -15.20 13.59 -12.22
C THR A 95 -15.38 13.53 -13.72
N GLY A 96 -16.29 14.34 -14.25
CA GLY A 96 -16.60 14.42 -15.66
C GLY A 96 -17.61 15.56 -15.93
N PRO A 97 -18.49 15.43 -16.95
CA PRO A 97 -19.54 16.41 -17.23
C PRO A 97 -20.51 16.65 -16.07
N SER A 98 -20.54 15.73 -15.12
CA SER A 98 -21.19 15.81 -13.81
C SER A 98 -20.38 14.99 -12.82
N SER A 99 -20.91 14.71 -11.62
CA SER A 99 -20.31 13.83 -10.64
C SER A 99 -21.00 12.49 -10.64
N LEU A 100 -20.23 11.39 -10.60
CA LEU A 100 -20.73 10.02 -10.56
C LEU A 100 -20.15 9.31 -9.35
N ALA A 101 -20.98 8.90 -8.39
CA ALA A 101 -20.51 8.22 -7.19
C ALA A 101 -20.03 6.81 -7.52
N TYR A 102 -18.95 6.39 -6.89
CA TYR A 102 -18.42 5.03 -6.94
C TYR A 102 -17.72 4.69 -5.62
N ASN A 103 -17.36 3.42 -5.45
CA ASN A 103 -16.44 3.06 -4.39
C ASN A 103 -15.58 1.86 -4.75
N ILE A 104 -14.54 1.63 -3.93
CA ILE A 104 -13.59 0.53 -4.03
C ILE A 104 -13.68 -0.26 -2.72
N TYR A 105 -13.69 -1.58 -2.81
CA TYR A 105 -13.89 -2.48 -1.68
C TYR A 105 -12.78 -3.52 -1.63
N THR A 106 -12.53 -4.04 -0.43
CA THR A 106 -11.56 -5.12 -0.18
C THR A 106 -12.14 -6.52 -0.45
N ASP A 107 -13.46 -6.64 -0.59
CA ASP A 107 -14.16 -7.91 -0.70
C ASP A 107 -15.10 -7.97 -1.92
N ALA A 108 -15.29 -9.19 -2.44
CA ALA A 108 -16.13 -9.43 -3.61
C ALA A 108 -17.61 -9.12 -3.37
N ALA A 109 -18.08 -9.17 -2.12
CA ALA A 109 -19.45 -8.80 -1.75
C ALA A 109 -19.64 -7.26 -1.73
N ARG A 110 -18.54 -6.51 -1.75
CA ARG A 110 -18.52 -5.03 -1.73
C ARG A 110 -19.19 -4.47 -0.48
N THR A 111 -18.83 -5.02 0.66
CA THR A 111 -19.33 -4.61 1.97
C THR A 111 -18.33 -3.77 2.74
N THR A 112 -17.03 -3.97 2.52
CA THR A 112 -15.95 -3.30 3.24
C THR A 112 -15.23 -2.33 2.32
N VAL A 113 -15.48 -1.05 2.50
CA VAL A 113 -14.81 -0.01 1.70
C VAL A 113 -13.31 0.00 1.96
N TRP A 114 -12.53 -0.09 0.90
CA TRP A 114 -11.08 0.01 0.96
C TRP A 114 -10.65 1.48 0.99
N GLY A 115 -9.98 1.89 2.05
CA GLY A 115 -9.50 3.24 2.25
C GLY A 115 -8.23 3.28 3.08
N ASP A 116 -8.07 4.36 3.83
CA ASP A 116 -6.93 4.64 4.70
C ASP A 116 -7.21 4.34 6.19
N GLY A 117 -8.34 3.73 6.50
CA GLY A 117 -8.82 3.47 7.86
C GLY A 117 -9.54 4.64 8.50
N THR A 118 -9.72 5.75 7.79
CA THR A 118 -10.54 6.88 8.26
C THR A 118 -11.99 6.77 7.80
N SER A 119 -12.87 7.53 8.41
CA SER A 119 -14.29 7.66 8.03
C SER A 119 -15.07 6.34 7.97
N GLY A 120 -14.54 5.26 8.59
CA GLY A 120 -15.16 3.93 8.54
C GLY A 120 -14.70 3.06 7.36
N SER A 121 -13.70 3.50 6.61
CA SER A 121 -13.03 2.67 5.62
C SER A 121 -12.05 1.69 6.28
N SER A 122 -11.65 0.65 5.56
CA SER A 122 -10.68 -0.35 6.00
C SER A 122 -9.42 -0.32 5.15
N ARG A 123 -8.33 -0.79 5.72
CA ARG A 123 -7.06 -1.02 5.02
C ARG A 123 -6.97 -2.48 4.60
N SER A 124 -6.20 -2.78 3.57
CA SER A 124 -5.88 -4.16 3.21
C SER A 124 -4.50 -4.52 3.72
N THR A 125 -4.34 -5.73 4.24
CA THR A 125 -3.07 -6.24 4.76
C THR A 125 -2.67 -7.52 4.04
N ALA A 126 -1.37 -7.71 3.82
CA ALA A 126 -0.82 -8.93 3.26
C ALA A 126 0.60 -9.20 3.77
N ILE A 127 1.06 -10.44 3.67
CA ILE A 127 2.45 -10.81 3.88
C ILE A 127 3.09 -10.98 2.52
N VAL A 128 4.14 -10.21 2.24
CA VAL A 128 4.81 -10.21 0.94
C VAL A 128 6.13 -10.97 0.97
N LEU A 129 6.91 -10.81 2.06
CA LEU A 129 8.15 -11.52 2.27
C LEU A 129 7.96 -12.59 3.35
N PRO A 130 7.76 -13.85 3.00
CA PRO A 130 7.84 -14.93 3.96
C PRO A 130 9.30 -15.13 4.38
N GLN A 131 9.48 -15.58 5.61
CA GLN A 131 10.80 -15.81 6.20
C GLN A 131 11.71 -16.64 5.27
N GLY A 132 12.90 -16.13 4.99
CA GLY A 132 13.92 -16.82 4.18
C GLY A 132 14.03 -16.37 2.72
N ASN A 133 13.14 -15.56 2.21
CA ASN A 133 13.18 -15.05 0.84
C ASN A 133 13.62 -13.57 0.79
N PRO A 134 14.58 -13.20 -0.08
CA PRO A 134 15.00 -11.82 -0.25
C PRO A 134 14.03 -10.98 -1.09
N SER A 135 13.08 -11.62 -1.76
CA SER A 135 12.06 -10.94 -2.55
C SER A 135 10.73 -11.71 -2.53
N GLY A 136 9.65 -10.99 -2.66
CA GLY A 136 8.31 -11.57 -2.72
C GLY A 136 7.34 -10.66 -3.44
N THR A 137 6.27 -11.27 -3.93
CA THR A 137 5.20 -10.57 -4.64
C THR A 137 3.86 -11.06 -4.12
N THR A 138 2.92 -10.14 -3.94
CA THR A 138 1.53 -10.46 -3.61
C THR A 138 0.59 -9.69 -4.52
N THR A 139 -0.57 -10.26 -4.79
CA THR A 139 -1.63 -9.62 -5.57
C THR A 139 -2.82 -9.34 -4.67
N LEU A 140 -3.30 -8.12 -4.69
CA LEU A 140 -4.49 -7.67 -3.98
C LEU A 140 -5.55 -7.26 -5.00
N THR A 141 -6.71 -7.88 -4.95
CA THR A 141 -7.83 -7.54 -5.84
C THR A 141 -8.69 -6.44 -5.22
N ALA A 142 -8.84 -5.35 -5.95
CA ALA A 142 -9.78 -4.28 -5.64
C ALA A 142 -11.11 -4.50 -6.35
N TYR A 143 -12.20 -4.36 -5.63
CA TYR A 143 -13.56 -4.55 -6.14
C TYR A 143 -14.24 -3.19 -6.26
N GLY A 144 -14.50 -2.74 -7.49
CA GLY A 144 -15.14 -1.46 -7.75
C GLY A 144 -16.64 -1.59 -7.98
N ARG A 145 -17.39 -0.57 -7.56
CA ARG A 145 -18.82 -0.44 -7.85
C ARG A 145 -19.22 1.00 -8.11
N ILE A 146 -19.89 1.23 -9.22
CA ILE A 146 -20.75 2.38 -9.43
C ILE A 146 -22.17 1.96 -9.05
N PRO A 147 -22.77 2.52 -7.99
CA PRO A 147 -24.11 2.15 -7.56
C PRO A 147 -25.14 2.61 -8.59
N LYS A 148 -26.20 1.84 -8.71
CA LYS A 148 -27.37 2.14 -9.56
C LYS A 148 -28.07 3.43 -9.18
N GLY A 149 -28.94 3.92 -10.04
CA GLY A 149 -29.87 5.01 -9.72
C GLY A 149 -29.28 6.43 -9.82
N GLN A 150 -28.11 6.61 -10.45
CA GLN A 150 -27.48 7.91 -10.61
C GLN A 150 -27.96 8.64 -11.86
N ARG A 151 -29.23 9.01 -11.88
CA ARG A 151 -29.94 9.58 -13.05
C ARG A 151 -29.55 10.99 -13.41
N THR A 152 -28.85 11.71 -12.54
CA THR A 152 -28.38 13.07 -12.81
C THR A 152 -27.03 13.11 -13.50
N ALA A 153 -26.42 11.94 -13.71
CA ALA A 153 -25.19 11.84 -14.46
C ALA A 153 -25.40 12.22 -15.92
N ARG A 154 -24.47 12.97 -16.51
CA ARG A 154 -24.52 13.43 -17.91
C ARG A 154 -23.69 12.48 -18.78
N ILE A 155 -23.99 12.45 -20.06
CA ILE A 155 -23.19 11.69 -21.03
C ILE A 155 -21.79 12.31 -21.14
N GLY A 156 -20.76 11.47 -21.09
CA GLY A 156 -19.37 11.86 -21.23
C GLY A 156 -18.40 10.89 -20.58
N ALA A 157 -17.12 11.26 -20.62
CA ALA A 157 -16.06 10.52 -19.91
C ALA A 157 -15.99 10.93 -18.45
N TYR A 158 -15.70 9.95 -17.60
CA TYR A 158 -15.57 10.12 -16.15
C TYR A 158 -14.30 9.41 -15.69
N ASP A 159 -13.52 10.07 -14.86
CA ASP A 159 -12.30 9.53 -14.26
C ASP A 159 -12.11 9.99 -12.81
N ASP A 160 -11.26 9.27 -12.09
CA ASP A 160 -10.73 9.64 -10.78
C ASP A 160 -9.32 9.09 -10.64
N SER A 161 -8.53 9.73 -9.79
CA SER A 161 -7.18 9.30 -9.44
C SER A 161 -7.10 9.03 -7.94
N VAL A 162 -6.86 7.76 -7.59
CA VAL A 162 -6.75 7.32 -6.20
C VAL A 162 -5.29 7.01 -5.91
N LEU A 163 -4.74 7.64 -4.86
CA LEU A 163 -3.39 7.37 -4.40
C LEU A 163 -3.35 6.07 -3.62
N VAL A 164 -2.42 5.20 -4.00
CA VAL A 164 -2.12 3.95 -3.28
C VAL A 164 -0.90 4.17 -2.40
N THR A 165 -1.04 3.95 -1.09
CA THR A 165 0.05 4.03 -0.12
C THR A 165 0.33 2.65 0.44
N ILE A 166 1.61 2.25 0.44
CA ILE A 166 2.06 1.01 1.09
C ILE A 166 2.82 1.39 2.35
N VAL A 167 2.42 0.80 3.47
CA VAL A 167 3.10 0.90 4.77
C VAL A 167 3.67 -0.48 5.10
N TYR A 168 4.99 -0.56 5.45
CA TYR A 168 5.72 -1.78 5.75
C TYR A 168 6.81 -1.54 6.78
#